data_cf9fb1ba2c688f4d3a577406da62cef3
#
_entry.id   cf9fb1ba2c688f4d3a577406da62cef3
#
_cell.length_a   1.000
_cell.length_b   1.000
_cell.length_c   1.000
_cell.angle_alpha   90.00
_cell.angle_beta   90.00
_cell.angle_gamma   90.00
#
_symmetry.space_group_name_H-M   'P 1'
#
loop_
_entity.id
_entity.type
_entity.pdbx_description
1 polymer ?
#
loop_
_entity_poly.entity_id
_entity_poly.type
_entity_poly.pdbx_seq_one_letter_code
_entity_poly.pdbx_strand_id
1 'polypeptide(L)'
;MENFDFIIIGAGSAGCVLANRLTANPSNKVLLLEAGGKDSNPWIHIPGGYFKTMHNPETDWCFNTEKEPNCDNRQMVYPRGKTLGGSSSINGMLYIRGQSNDYNYWRQLGNVGWSWEDVLPYFKKSEDFQFGENEFHGSGGPIKVEKMRATFKVLDLFLEAAEEFGYKKTEDFNSGNNEGMGYFPLTVKNG
;
A
#
# COMPACT_ATOMS: atom_id res chain seq x y z
N MET A 1 32.17 18.94 8.17
CA MET A 1 31.31 17.75 7.92
C MET A 1 29.99 18.05 8.55
N GLU A 2 28.89 17.84 7.82
CA GLU A 2 27.56 17.89 8.42
C GLU A 2 27.33 16.62 9.24
N ASN A 3 26.79 16.78 10.44
CA ASN A 3 26.42 15.67 11.32
C ASN A 3 24.90 15.51 11.29
N PHE A 4 24.46 14.27 11.23
CA PHE A 4 23.04 13.88 11.29
C PHE A 4 22.81 12.95 12.47
N ASP A 5 21.66 13.10 13.13
CA ASP A 5 21.25 12.22 14.23
C ASP A 5 20.68 10.90 13.68
N PHE A 6 20.04 10.96 12.52
CA PHE A 6 19.44 9.80 11.84
C PHE A 6 19.75 9.81 10.34
N ILE A 7 20.03 8.63 9.81
CA ILE A 7 20.17 8.41 8.35
C ILE A 7 19.14 7.35 7.96
N ILE A 8 18.25 7.72 7.05
CA ILE A 8 17.21 6.82 6.50
C ILE A 8 17.61 6.46 5.08
N ILE A 9 17.70 5.18 4.79
CA ILE A 9 18.06 4.66 3.47
C ILE A 9 16.79 4.18 2.77
N GLY A 10 16.45 4.86 1.68
CA GLY A 10 15.25 4.64 0.86
C GLY A 10 14.07 5.52 1.31
N ALA A 11 13.54 6.30 0.35
CA ALA A 11 12.36 7.14 0.52
C ALA A 11 11.08 6.44 0.04
N GLY A 12 10.96 5.15 0.27
CA GLY A 12 9.72 4.40 0.10
C GLY A 12 8.73 4.66 1.23
N SER A 13 7.64 3.88 1.29
CA SER A 13 6.56 4.05 2.28
C SER A 13 7.08 4.11 3.72
N ALA A 14 7.97 3.20 4.13
CA ALA A 14 8.52 3.17 5.47
C ALA A 14 9.47 4.36 5.75
N GLY A 15 10.36 4.67 4.81
CA GLY A 15 11.32 5.77 4.96
C GLY A 15 10.64 7.13 5.03
N CYS A 16 9.59 7.35 4.25
CA CYS A 16 8.78 8.57 4.31
C CYS A 16 8.09 8.73 5.68
N VAL A 17 7.56 7.63 6.25
CA VAL A 17 6.97 7.67 7.60
C VAL A 17 8.02 7.98 8.65
N LEU A 18 9.18 7.33 8.60
CA LEU A 18 10.28 7.58 9.54
C LEU A 18 10.77 9.03 9.45
N ALA A 19 10.99 9.53 8.21
CA ALA A 19 11.40 10.91 8.01
C ALA A 19 10.40 11.90 8.63
N ASN A 20 9.11 11.71 8.34
CA ASN A 20 8.05 12.56 8.89
C ASN A 20 8.00 12.52 10.43
N ARG A 21 8.11 11.34 11.03
CA ARG A 21 7.99 11.20 12.49
C ARG A 21 9.23 11.69 13.22
N LEU A 22 10.41 11.43 12.72
CA LEU A 22 11.67 11.85 13.36
C LEU A 22 11.87 13.36 13.26
N THR A 23 11.51 13.99 12.14
CA THR A 23 11.60 15.44 11.96
C THR A 23 10.49 16.22 12.69
N ALA A 24 9.49 15.55 13.25
CA ALA A 24 8.52 16.20 14.14
C ALA A 24 9.19 16.82 15.39
N ASN A 25 10.31 16.27 15.83
CA ASN A 25 11.20 16.95 16.77
C ASN A 25 12.19 17.83 15.98
N PRO A 26 12.10 19.18 16.07
CA PRO A 26 12.95 20.09 15.31
C PRO A 26 14.44 20.02 15.70
N SER A 27 14.78 19.41 16.81
CA SER A 27 16.16 19.19 17.22
C SER A 27 16.84 18.06 16.46
N ASN A 28 16.07 17.15 15.83
CA ASN A 28 16.63 16.05 15.08
C ASN A 28 17.05 16.49 13.67
N LYS A 29 18.29 16.20 13.32
CA LYS A 29 18.80 16.31 11.95
C LYS A 29 18.69 14.95 11.26
N VAL A 30 17.82 14.86 10.28
CA VAL A 30 17.52 13.60 9.56
C VAL A 30 18.00 13.71 8.12
N LEU A 31 18.83 12.76 7.70
CA LEU A 31 19.22 12.60 6.30
C LEU A 31 18.38 11.46 5.68
N LEU A 32 17.64 11.76 4.63
CA LEU A 32 16.92 10.77 3.82
C LEU A 32 17.66 10.58 2.48
N LEU A 33 18.13 9.36 2.23
CA LEU A 33 18.80 8.97 1.01
C LEU A 33 17.85 8.16 0.12
N GLU A 34 17.72 8.57 -1.15
CA GLU A 34 16.92 7.86 -2.15
C GLU A 34 17.77 7.64 -3.41
N ALA A 35 17.70 6.41 -3.95
CA ALA A 35 18.46 6.04 -5.15
C ALA A 35 17.80 6.59 -6.43
N GLY A 36 16.49 6.76 -6.41
CA GLY A 36 15.72 7.28 -7.55
C GLY A 36 15.62 8.80 -7.56
N GLY A 37 14.96 9.30 -8.58
CA GLY A 37 14.68 10.72 -8.75
C GLY A 37 13.47 11.20 -7.94
N LYS A 38 13.10 12.45 -8.18
CA LYS A 38 11.83 13.02 -7.68
C LYS A 38 10.65 12.32 -8.36
N ASP A 39 9.53 12.29 -7.69
CA ASP A 39 8.23 11.79 -8.18
C ASP A 39 7.55 12.75 -9.18
N SER A 40 8.34 13.44 -9.99
CA SER A 40 7.83 14.46 -10.92
C SER A 40 7.28 13.91 -12.23
N ASN A 41 7.39 12.60 -12.47
CA ASN A 41 6.78 11.97 -13.65
C ASN A 41 5.25 12.06 -13.55
N PRO A 42 4.55 12.67 -14.52
CA PRO A 42 3.11 12.91 -14.43
C PRO A 42 2.29 11.62 -14.30
N TRP A 43 2.78 10.49 -14.80
CA TRP A 43 2.11 9.20 -14.68
C TRP A 43 2.04 8.66 -13.25
N ILE A 44 2.92 9.13 -12.34
CA ILE A 44 2.84 8.80 -10.91
C ILE A 44 1.57 9.39 -10.28
N HIS A 45 1.13 10.55 -10.76
CA HIS A 45 0.01 11.31 -10.18
C HIS A 45 -1.33 11.04 -10.86
N ILE A 46 -1.37 10.12 -11.82
CA ILE A 46 -2.59 9.70 -12.53
C ILE A 46 -2.91 8.25 -12.15
N PRO A 47 -4.08 7.94 -11.59
CA PRO A 47 -4.40 6.59 -11.10
C PRO A 47 -4.10 5.46 -12.09
N GLY A 48 -4.46 5.57 -13.35
CA GLY A 48 -4.12 4.59 -14.39
C GLY A 48 -2.66 4.62 -14.86
N GLY A 49 -1.86 5.57 -14.38
CA GLY A 49 -0.50 5.82 -14.83
C GLY A 49 0.51 4.75 -14.40
N TYR A 50 0.19 3.93 -13.41
CA TYR A 50 1.10 2.88 -12.94
C TYR A 50 1.53 1.91 -14.05
N PHE A 51 0.72 1.68 -15.08
CA PHE A 51 1.10 0.91 -16.29
C PHE A 51 2.22 1.58 -17.10
N LYS A 52 2.48 2.87 -16.91
CA LYS A 52 3.55 3.62 -17.58
C LYS A 52 4.78 3.80 -16.71
N THR A 53 4.64 3.63 -15.40
CA THR A 53 5.74 3.78 -14.43
C THR A 53 6.39 2.44 -14.09
N MET A 54 5.62 1.35 -14.06
CA MET A 54 6.17 -0.01 -13.99
C MET A 54 6.95 -0.33 -15.28
N HIS A 55 8.07 -1.02 -15.13
CA HIS A 55 9.01 -1.37 -16.20
C HIS A 55 9.69 -0.17 -16.89
N ASN A 56 9.54 1.03 -16.33
CA ASN A 56 10.27 2.21 -16.80
C ASN A 56 11.53 2.40 -15.94
N PRO A 57 12.77 2.30 -16.51
CA PRO A 57 14.01 2.40 -15.75
C PRO A 57 14.21 3.72 -15.00
N GLU A 58 13.47 4.77 -15.34
CA GLU A 58 13.47 6.05 -14.62
C GLU A 58 12.77 5.95 -13.26
N THR A 59 11.76 5.08 -13.15
CA THR A 59 10.88 4.99 -11.96
C THR A 59 10.85 3.59 -11.34
N ASP A 60 11.45 2.59 -12.00
CA ASP A 60 11.45 1.19 -11.59
C ASP A 60 12.88 0.62 -11.68
N TRP A 61 13.25 -0.22 -10.72
CA TRP A 61 14.49 -1.01 -10.76
C TRP A 61 14.48 -2.08 -11.84
N CYS A 62 13.33 -2.41 -12.39
CA CYS A 62 13.12 -3.42 -13.43
C CYS A 62 13.67 -4.81 -13.06
N PHE A 63 13.53 -5.23 -11.81
CA PHE A 63 14.00 -6.54 -11.37
C PHE A 63 13.20 -7.67 -12.00
N ASN A 64 13.89 -8.81 -12.14
CA ASN A 64 13.28 -10.09 -12.46
C ASN A 64 13.58 -11.08 -11.35
N THR A 65 12.66 -12.03 -11.12
CA THR A 65 12.93 -13.15 -10.21
C THR A 65 13.97 -14.08 -10.81
N GLU A 66 14.54 -14.95 -9.98
CA GLU A 66 15.19 -16.15 -10.47
C GLU A 66 14.18 -17.05 -11.20
N LYS A 67 14.70 -18.03 -11.95
CA LYS A 67 13.83 -19.03 -12.59
C LYS A 67 13.15 -19.89 -11.54
N GLU A 68 11.83 -19.98 -11.59
CA GLU A 68 11.03 -20.76 -10.65
C GLU A 68 10.71 -22.15 -11.24
N PRO A 69 11.35 -23.22 -10.75
CA PRO A 69 11.17 -24.57 -11.30
C PRO A 69 9.71 -25.05 -11.26
N ASN A 70 8.96 -24.66 -10.22
CA ASN A 70 7.55 -25.03 -10.05
C ASN A 70 6.60 -24.24 -10.95
N CYS A 71 7.11 -23.24 -11.67
CA CYS A 71 6.39 -22.41 -12.63
C CYS A 71 6.97 -22.52 -14.04
N ASP A 72 7.34 -23.73 -14.47
CA ASP A 72 7.92 -24.02 -15.80
C ASP A 72 9.22 -23.24 -16.07
N ASN A 73 10.09 -23.12 -15.06
CA ASN A 73 11.32 -22.32 -15.11
C ASN A 73 11.13 -20.88 -15.56
N ARG A 74 9.94 -20.34 -15.37
CA ARG A 74 9.59 -18.97 -15.76
C ARG A 74 10.25 -17.97 -14.83
N GLN A 75 10.80 -16.91 -15.41
CA GLN A 75 11.14 -15.67 -14.72
C GLN A 75 9.96 -14.72 -14.76
N MET A 76 9.69 -14.06 -13.64
CA MET A 76 8.65 -13.05 -13.53
C MET A 76 9.28 -11.68 -13.31
N VAL A 77 8.74 -10.67 -13.97
CA VAL A 77 9.09 -9.29 -13.70
C VAL A 77 8.64 -8.91 -12.29
N TYR A 78 9.49 -8.19 -11.57
CA TYR A 78 9.23 -7.81 -10.18
C TYR A 78 9.44 -6.31 -9.97
N PRO A 79 8.44 -5.48 -10.33
CA PRO A 79 8.54 -4.04 -10.24
C PRO A 79 8.87 -3.58 -8.83
N ARG A 80 9.79 -2.61 -8.75
CA ARG A 80 10.21 -2.00 -7.50
C ARG A 80 10.52 -0.53 -7.74
N GLY A 81 9.80 0.36 -7.09
CA GLY A 81 9.95 1.80 -7.32
C GLY A 81 11.35 2.32 -7.04
N LYS A 82 11.84 3.15 -7.97
CA LYS A 82 13.12 3.86 -7.93
C LYS A 82 12.87 5.36 -8.05
N THR A 83 12.21 5.91 -7.05
CA THR A 83 11.78 7.31 -7.00
C THR A 83 11.35 7.66 -5.57
N LEU A 84 11.18 8.94 -5.26
CA LEU A 84 10.53 9.35 -4.01
C LEU A 84 9.15 8.69 -3.89
N GLY A 85 8.84 8.14 -2.72
CA GLY A 85 7.67 7.30 -2.47
C GLY A 85 7.92 5.81 -2.76
N GLY A 86 9.01 5.45 -3.48
CA GLY A 86 9.34 4.06 -3.79
C GLY A 86 8.21 3.35 -4.53
N SER A 87 7.92 2.10 -4.14
CA SER A 87 6.86 1.32 -4.79
C SER A 87 5.45 1.86 -4.56
N SER A 88 5.22 2.72 -3.55
CA SER A 88 3.91 3.38 -3.40
C SER A 88 3.64 4.41 -4.50
N SER A 89 4.68 4.88 -5.20
CA SER A 89 4.55 5.78 -6.35
C SER A 89 4.26 5.07 -7.67
N ILE A 90 4.41 3.73 -7.73
CA ILE A 90 4.23 2.95 -8.97
C ILE A 90 3.31 1.73 -8.81
N ASN A 91 2.70 1.52 -7.64
CA ASN A 91 1.80 0.40 -7.38
C ASN A 91 0.39 0.63 -7.96
N GLY A 92 -0.45 -0.40 -7.93
CA GLY A 92 -1.85 -0.34 -8.36
C GLY A 92 -2.81 0.24 -7.32
N MET A 93 -2.30 0.86 -6.25
CA MET A 93 -3.06 1.62 -5.25
C MET A 93 -4.09 0.81 -4.44
N LEU A 94 -4.17 -0.50 -4.58
CA LEU A 94 -5.12 -1.31 -3.81
C LEU A 94 -4.84 -1.17 -2.31
N TYR A 95 -5.88 -0.87 -1.55
CA TYR A 95 -5.79 -0.74 -0.10
C TYR A 95 -6.52 -1.90 0.58
N ILE A 96 -5.76 -2.87 1.01
CA ILE A 96 -6.25 -4.03 1.77
C ILE A 96 -5.26 -4.36 2.89
N ARG A 97 -5.78 -4.69 4.05
CA ARG A 97 -5.00 -5.10 5.22
C ARG A 97 -4.97 -6.62 5.33
N GLY A 98 -3.98 -7.15 6.04
CA GLY A 98 -4.02 -8.53 6.51
C GLY A 98 -5.20 -8.74 7.45
N GLN A 99 -5.61 -9.98 7.62
CA GLN A 99 -6.66 -10.36 8.56
C GLN A 99 -6.14 -10.31 10.00
N SER A 100 -7.04 -10.18 10.96
CA SER A 100 -6.68 -10.20 12.39
C SER A 100 -5.85 -11.45 12.77
N ASN A 101 -6.18 -12.59 12.16
CA ASN A 101 -5.45 -13.84 12.40
C ASN A 101 -3.99 -13.78 11.94
N ASP A 102 -3.65 -13.04 10.87
CA ASP A 102 -2.28 -12.92 10.38
C ASP A 102 -1.40 -12.26 11.44
N TYR A 103 -1.86 -11.16 12.02
CA TYR A 103 -1.13 -10.43 13.06
C TYR A 103 -1.12 -11.17 14.39
N ASN A 104 -2.22 -11.80 14.78
CA ASN A 104 -2.30 -12.62 15.97
C ASN A 104 -1.36 -13.83 15.89
N TYR A 105 -1.20 -14.41 14.69
CA TYR A 105 -0.22 -15.45 14.45
C TYR A 105 1.23 -14.94 14.60
N TRP A 106 1.55 -13.75 14.07
CA TRP A 106 2.86 -13.14 14.31
C TRP A 106 3.16 -12.98 15.80
N ARG A 107 2.17 -12.52 16.58
CA ARG A 107 2.32 -12.43 18.02
C ARG A 107 2.58 -13.80 18.66
N GLN A 108 1.86 -14.84 18.24
CA GLN A 108 2.08 -16.21 18.73
C GLN A 108 3.48 -16.74 18.44
N LEU A 109 4.09 -16.33 17.34
CA LEU A 109 5.49 -16.64 17.00
C LEU A 109 6.52 -15.88 17.85
N GLY A 110 6.07 -15.09 18.85
CA GLY A 110 6.93 -14.37 19.79
C GLY A 110 7.10 -12.88 19.49
N ASN A 111 6.42 -12.33 18.46
CA ASN A 111 6.49 -10.92 18.11
C ASN A 111 5.51 -10.12 18.99
N VAL A 112 5.86 -9.85 20.22
CA VAL A 112 5.05 -9.07 21.16
C VAL A 112 4.85 -7.66 20.61
N GLY A 113 3.62 -7.12 20.69
CA GLY A 113 3.26 -5.81 20.12
C GLY A 113 2.82 -5.87 18.64
N TRP A 114 2.62 -7.07 18.08
CA TRP A 114 2.17 -7.29 16.71
C TRP A 114 0.82 -7.99 16.60
N SER A 115 0.04 -8.08 17.68
CA SER A 115 -1.34 -8.56 17.57
C SER A 115 -2.22 -7.59 16.77
N TRP A 116 -3.37 -8.05 16.33
CA TRP A 116 -4.34 -7.19 15.66
C TRP A 116 -4.70 -5.94 16.48
N GLU A 117 -4.90 -6.11 17.78
CA GLU A 117 -5.19 -5.00 18.71
C GLU A 117 -4.04 -4.00 18.80
N ASP A 118 -2.80 -4.48 18.70
CA ASP A 118 -1.60 -3.62 18.72
C ASP A 118 -1.44 -2.82 17.42
N VAL A 119 -1.75 -3.41 16.25
CA VAL A 119 -1.48 -2.79 14.94
C VAL A 119 -2.65 -1.97 14.39
N LEU A 120 -3.90 -2.30 14.73
CA LEU A 120 -5.10 -1.61 14.26
C LEU A 120 -5.06 -0.09 14.53
N PRO A 121 -4.62 0.40 15.71
CA PRO A 121 -4.51 1.84 15.95
C PRO A 121 -3.57 2.56 14.98
N TYR A 122 -2.52 1.89 14.49
CA TYR A 122 -1.60 2.46 13.50
C TYR A 122 -2.19 2.48 12.09
N PHE A 123 -2.97 1.47 11.70
CA PHE A 123 -3.75 1.52 10.47
C PHE A 123 -4.72 2.70 10.49
N LYS A 124 -5.51 2.83 11.54
CA LYS A 124 -6.45 3.96 11.73
C LYS A 124 -5.74 5.31 11.71
N LYS A 125 -4.60 5.43 12.40
CA LYS A 125 -3.80 6.67 12.45
C LYS A 125 -3.27 7.10 11.09
N SER A 126 -2.98 6.15 10.20
CA SER A 126 -2.46 6.44 8.85
C SER A 126 -3.53 6.75 7.83
N GLU A 127 -4.76 6.34 8.08
CA GLU A 127 -5.87 6.36 7.14
C GLU A 127 -6.73 7.63 7.25
N ASP A 128 -7.20 8.09 6.10
CA ASP A 128 -8.30 9.04 5.99
C ASP A 128 -9.36 8.44 5.07
N PHE A 129 -10.25 7.62 5.66
CA PHE A 129 -11.25 6.87 4.93
C PHE A 129 -12.41 7.76 4.50
N GLN A 130 -12.86 7.64 3.25
CA GLN A 130 -13.87 8.54 2.68
C GLN A 130 -15.22 8.51 3.39
N PHE A 131 -15.54 7.41 4.09
CA PHE A 131 -16.80 7.27 4.85
C PHE A 131 -16.65 7.60 6.33
N GLY A 132 -15.49 8.14 6.74
CA GLY A 132 -15.23 8.56 8.10
C GLY A 132 -14.73 7.46 9.01
N GLU A 133 -14.58 7.82 10.28
CA GLU A 133 -14.05 6.93 11.32
C GLU A 133 -15.11 5.93 11.79
N ASN A 134 -14.67 4.70 12.04
CA ASN A 134 -15.44 3.66 12.72
C ASN A 134 -14.52 2.71 13.49
N GLU A 135 -15.01 1.54 13.91
CA GLU A 135 -14.24 0.53 14.64
C GLU A 135 -12.95 0.15 13.89
N PHE A 136 -13.00 -0.01 12.57
CA PHE A 136 -11.88 -0.49 11.75
C PHE A 136 -11.16 0.63 11.00
N HIS A 137 -11.80 1.75 10.74
CA HIS A 137 -11.30 2.83 9.90
C HIS A 137 -10.94 4.08 10.68
N GLY A 138 -9.93 4.80 10.16
CA GLY A 138 -9.52 6.10 10.67
C GLY A 138 -9.94 7.25 9.77
N SER A 139 -9.90 8.45 10.32
CA SER A 139 -10.15 9.71 9.60
C SER A 139 -9.05 10.72 9.89
N GLY A 140 -8.75 11.58 8.93
CA GLY A 140 -7.75 12.64 9.06
C GLY A 140 -6.29 12.21 9.01
N GLY A 141 -6.02 10.93 8.72
CA GLY A 141 -4.67 10.43 8.48
C GLY A 141 -4.09 10.89 7.13
N PRO A 142 -2.80 10.70 6.92
CA PRO A 142 -2.12 11.18 5.70
C PRO A 142 -2.48 10.39 4.43
N ILE A 143 -3.04 9.18 4.55
CA ILE A 143 -3.37 8.31 3.41
C ILE A 143 -4.86 8.36 3.14
N LYS A 144 -5.25 9.02 2.04
CA LYS A 144 -6.62 9.00 1.56
C LYS A 144 -6.97 7.61 1.04
N VAL A 145 -8.11 7.09 1.48
CA VAL A 145 -8.66 5.81 1.04
C VAL A 145 -10.08 6.03 0.53
N GLU A 146 -10.28 5.80 -0.75
CA GLU A 146 -11.55 6.03 -1.44
C GLU A 146 -12.00 4.76 -2.18
N LYS A 147 -13.32 4.59 -2.37
CA LYS A 147 -13.84 3.59 -3.30
C LYS A 147 -13.45 3.95 -4.73
N MET A 148 -13.20 2.93 -5.54
CA MET A 148 -12.99 3.10 -6.97
C MET A 148 -14.22 3.76 -7.61
N ARG A 149 -14.00 4.83 -8.39
CA ARG A 149 -15.08 5.54 -9.09
C ARG A 149 -15.44 4.91 -10.44
N ALA A 150 -14.44 4.32 -11.10
CA ALA A 150 -14.65 3.62 -12.35
C ALA A 150 -15.20 2.23 -12.09
N THR A 151 -16.33 1.88 -12.69
CA THR A 151 -16.87 0.53 -12.71
C THR A 151 -16.80 -0.03 -14.12
N PHE A 152 -16.72 -1.35 -14.22
CA PHE A 152 -16.68 -2.04 -15.50
C PHE A 152 -17.78 -3.08 -15.53
N LYS A 153 -18.66 -3.01 -16.52
CA LYS A 153 -19.80 -3.93 -16.66
C LYS A 153 -19.41 -5.40 -16.55
N VAL A 154 -18.23 -5.78 -17.07
CA VAL A 154 -17.74 -7.16 -16.96
C VAL A 154 -17.44 -7.57 -15.51
N LEU A 155 -16.95 -6.64 -14.69
CA LEU A 155 -16.71 -6.91 -13.27
C LEU A 155 -18.01 -6.94 -12.48
N ASP A 156 -18.97 -6.09 -12.81
CA ASP A 156 -20.30 -6.11 -12.18
C ASP A 156 -20.98 -7.45 -12.46
N LEU A 157 -20.98 -7.93 -13.72
CA LEU A 157 -21.49 -9.25 -14.09
C LEU A 157 -20.75 -10.40 -13.40
N PHE A 158 -19.43 -10.24 -13.19
CA PHE A 158 -18.65 -11.23 -12.43
C PHE A 158 -19.09 -11.28 -10.96
N LEU A 159 -19.36 -10.13 -10.35
CA LEU A 159 -19.86 -10.06 -8.97
C LEU A 159 -21.27 -10.67 -8.84
N GLU A 160 -22.15 -10.40 -9.81
CA GLU A 160 -23.48 -11.02 -9.89
C GLU A 160 -23.38 -12.54 -10.00
N ALA A 161 -22.56 -13.05 -10.90
CA ALA A 161 -22.33 -14.49 -11.07
C ALA A 161 -21.74 -15.13 -9.82
N ALA A 162 -20.83 -14.44 -9.11
CA ALA A 162 -20.27 -14.92 -7.87
C ALA A 162 -21.33 -15.02 -6.75
N GLU A 163 -22.25 -14.06 -6.68
CA GLU A 163 -23.37 -14.07 -5.73
C GLU A 163 -24.34 -15.21 -6.06
N GLU A 164 -24.69 -15.45 -7.34
CA GLU A 164 -25.49 -16.61 -7.78
C GLU A 164 -24.81 -17.94 -7.43
N PHE A 165 -23.48 -17.99 -7.43
CA PHE A 165 -22.70 -19.17 -7.04
C PHE A 165 -22.61 -19.36 -5.52
N GLY A 166 -23.07 -18.40 -4.72
CA GLY A 166 -23.13 -18.47 -3.27
C GLY A 166 -22.04 -17.70 -2.52
N TYR A 167 -21.22 -16.92 -3.21
CA TYR A 167 -20.29 -16.01 -2.55
C TYR A 167 -21.00 -14.76 -2.04
N LYS A 168 -20.60 -14.30 -0.86
CA LYS A 168 -21.15 -13.06 -0.28
C LYS A 168 -20.55 -11.84 -0.97
N LYS A 169 -21.39 -10.86 -1.24
CA LYS A 169 -20.92 -9.54 -1.63
C LYS A 169 -20.34 -8.83 -0.40
N THR A 170 -19.17 -8.21 -0.56
CA THR A 170 -18.59 -7.33 0.46
C THR A 170 -18.37 -5.94 -0.10
N GLU A 171 -18.69 -4.95 0.70
CA GLU A 171 -18.46 -3.55 0.38
C GLU A 171 -17.13 -3.03 0.97
N ASP A 172 -16.54 -3.81 1.90
CA ASP A 172 -15.34 -3.42 2.61
C ASP A 172 -14.56 -4.63 3.13
N PHE A 173 -13.40 -4.88 2.54
CA PHE A 173 -12.50 -5.95 2.94
C PHE A 173 -11.71 -5.64 4.22
N ASN A 174 -11.77 -4.41 4.72
CA ASN A 174 -11.03 -3.98 5.90
C ASN A 174 -11.91 -3.84 7.16
N SER A 175 -13.15 -4.35 7.10
CA SER A 175 -14.14 -4.30 8.19
C SER A 175 -14.04 -5.46 9.19
N GLY A 176 -12.89 -6.13 9.28
CA GLY A 176 -12.66 -7.28 10.16
C GLY A 176 -13.07 -8.63 9.55
N ASN A 177 -13.79 -8.64 8.43
CA ASN A 177 -14.10 -9.85 7.65
C ASN A 177 -13.75 -9.61 6.18
N ASN A 178 -12.76 -10.36 5.68
CA ASN A 178 -12.25 -10.26 4.32
C ASN A 178 -12.92 -11.26 3.36
N GLU A 179 -13.86 -12.06 3.83
CA GLU A 179 -14.55 -13.03 2.98
C GLU A 179 -15.62 -12.34 2.13
N GLY A 180 -15.58 -12.62 0.84
CA GLY A 180 -16.57 -12.13 -0.11
C GLY A 180 -15.96 -11.65 -1.41
N MET A 181 -16.81 -11.05 -2.23
CA MET A 181 -16.48 -10.50 -3.53
C MET A 181 -16.88 -9.03 -3.58
N GLY A 182 -16.01 -8.18 -4.11
CA GLY A 182 -16.29 -6.74 -4.17
C GLY A 182 -15.17 -5.96 -4.84
N TYR A 183 -15.36 -4.66 -4.98
CA TYR A 183 -14.32 -3.75 -5.44
C TYR A 183 -13.41 -3.34 -4.28
N PHE A 184 -12.11 -3.36 -4.53
CA PHE A 184 -11.14 -2.89 -3.53
C PHE A 184 -11.18 -1.37 -3.38
N PRO A 185 -11.06 -0.84 -2.15
CA PRO A 185 -10.73 0.57 -1.96
C PRO A 185 -9.31 0.85 -2.44
N LEU A 186 -9.07 2.11 -2.80
CA LEU A 186 -7.82 2.57 -3.38
C LEU A 186 -7.20 3.70 -2.55
N THR A 187 -5.86 3.76 -2.54
CA THR A 187 -5.11 4.90 -1.98
C THR A 187 -5.07 6.05 -2.98
N VAL A 188 -6.22 6.67 -3.22
CA VAL A 188 -6.38 7.79 -4.14
C VAL A 188 -7.04 8.98 -3.44
N LYS A 189 -6.85 10.17 -4.02
CA LYS A 189 -7.49 11.40 -3.58
C LYS A 189 -8.16 12.05 -4.78
N ASN A 190 -9.48 12.13 -4.73
CA ASN A 190 -10.32 12.70 -5.80
C ASN A 190 -10.28 11.93 -7.13
N GLY A 191 -10.10 10.62 -7.05
CA GLY A 191 -10.25 9.68 -8.17
C GLY A 191 -9.04 9.41 -8.96
#